data_861785d61d2512a11d32d9265d05f8e8
#
_entry.id   861785d61d2512a11d32d9265d05f8e8
#
_cell.length_a   1.000
_cell.length_b   1.000
_cell.length_c   1.000
_cell.angle_alpha   90.00
_cell.angle_beta   90.00
_cell.angle_gamma   90.00
#
_symmetry.space_group_name_H-M   'P 1'
#
loop_
_entity.id
_entity.type
_entity.pdbx_description
1 polymer ?
#
loop_
_entity_poly.entity_id
_entity_poly.type
_entity_poly.pdbx_seq_one_letter_code
_entity_poly.pdbx_strand_id
1 'polypeptide(L)'
;MAKETGTEDKIPEKYRWDRLAEKDGLALKKFYEDLLRELGEKGTGRIQEIYSGARSNIEQPANLKKIITNINDLDWYSAKEEGLGNLYEGLLEKNANEKKSGAGQYFTPRVLIDIMTELIAPQPGERCNDPACGTFGFMIAADA
;
A
#
# COMPACT_ATOMS: atom_id res chain seq x y z
N MET A 1 9.53 5.48 1.92
CA MET A 1 8.87 5.51 0.59
C MET A 1 8.92 6.90 -0.04
N ALA A 2 8.17 7.92 0.41
CA ALA A 2 8.22 9.25 -0.23
C ALA A 2 9.63 9.85 -0.28
N LYS A 3 10.41 9.69 0.78
CA LYS A 3 11.80 10.15 0.88
C LYS A 3 12.74 9.46 -0.12
N GLU A 4 12.53 8.16 -0.36
CA GLU A 4 13.33 7.35 -1.29
C GLU A 4 12.93 7.57 -2.75
N THR A 5 11.68 7.95 -3.01
CA THR A 5 11.17 8.24 -4.36
C THR A 5 11.30 9.72 -4.76
N GLY A 6 11.81 10.58 -3.88
CA GLY A 6 11.91 12.02 -4.12
C GLY A 6 10.55 12.74 -4.20
N THR A 7 9.48 12.10 -3.72
CA THR A 7 8.12 12.67 -3.74
C THR A 7 7.70 13.28 -2.42
N GLU A 8 8.62 13.41 -1.48
CA GLU A 8 8.37 13.96 -0.15
C GLU A 8 7.86 15.40 -0.18
N ASP A 9 8.27 16.17 -1.17
CA ASP A 9 7.85 17.58 -1.35
C ASP A 9 6.36 17.74 -1.64
N LYS A 10 5.68 16.68 -2.05
CA LYS A 10 4.22 16.69 -2.27
C LYS A 10 3.41 16.65 -0.98
N ILE A 11 4.04 16.33 0.15
CA ILE A 11 3.41 16.32 1.47
C ILE A 11 3.89 17.55 2.23
N PRO A 12 2.99 18.40 2.75
CA PRO A 12 3.38 19.54 3.56
C PRO A 12 4.33 19.14 4.70
N GLU A 13 5.41 19.90 4.91
CA GLU A 13 6.47 19.56 5.86
C GLU A 13 5.94 19.26 7.28
N LYS A 14 4.93 19.99 7.72
CA LYS A 14 4.27 19.76 9.01
C LYS A 14 3.61 18.39 9.15
N TYR A 15 3.31 17.71 8.02
CA TYR A 15 2.63 16.41 7.97
C TYR A 15 3.55 15.27 7.50
N ARG A 16 4.85 15.46 7.51
CA ARG A 16 5.81 14.40 7.19
C ARG A 16 5.75 13.26 8.19
N TRP A 17 6.20 12.09 7.76
CA TRP A 17 6.12 10.84 8.52
C TRP A 17 6.76 10.92 9.90
N ASP A 18 7.93 11.54 10.02
CA ASP A 18 8.63 11.76 11.28
C ASP A 18 7.75 12.50 12.29
N ARG A 19 7.07 13.56 11.85
CA ARG A 19 6.16 14.34 12.69
C ARG A 19 4.94 13.56 13.16
N LEU A 20 4.43 12.64 12.32
CA LEU A 20 3.34 11.75 12.68
C LEU A 20 3.81 10.68 13.68
N ALA A 21 4.97 10.06 13.45
CA ALA A 21 5.51 8.99 14.26
C ALA A 21 5.88 9.43 15.69
N GLU A 22 6.28 10.70 15.88
CA GLU A 22 6.60 11.29 17.18
C GLU A 22 5.39 11.49 18.09
N LYS A 23 4.17 11.52 17.52
CA LYS A 23 2.96 11.82 18.28
C LYS A 23 2.37 10.59 18.96
N ASP A 24 1.55 10.83 20.00
CA ASP A 24 0.87 9.78 20.72
C ASP A 24 -0.53 10.21 21.20
N GLY A 25 -1.35 9.25 21.60
CA GLY A 25 -2.66 9.46 22.20
C GLY A 25 -3.62 10.29 21.33
N LEU A 26 -4.38 11.15 21.95
CA LEU A 26 -5.35 12.03 21.27
C LEU A 26 -4.68 13.02 20.33
N ALA A 27 -3.45 13.46 20.64
CA ALA A 27 -2.71 14.36 19.77
C ALA A 27 -2.34 13.70 18.45
N LEU A 28 -2.00 12.41 18.45
CA LEU A 28 -1.77 11.62 17.26
C LEU A 28 -3.03 11.49 16.41
N LYS A 29 -4.16 11.13 17.05
CA LYS A 29 -5.44 10.99 16.34
C LYS A 29 -5.84 12.28 15.65
N LYS A 30 -5.82 13.40 16.39
CA LYS A 30 -6.16 14.72 15.83
C LYS A 30 -5.23 15.11 14.68
N PHE A 31 -3.93 14.89 14.85
CA PHE A 31 -2.95 15.19 13.81
C PHE A 31 -3.21 14.37 12.53
N TYR A 32 -3.54 13.10 12.66
CA TYR A 32 -3.85 12.22 11.52
C TYR A 32 -5.14 12.65 10.80
N GLU A 33 -6.18 13.01 11.56
CA GLU A 33 -7.43 13.52 10.99
C GLU A 33 -7.22 14.86 10.26
N ASP A 34 -6.43 15.77 10.85
CA ASP A 34 -6.08 17.05 10.22
C ASP A 34 -5.24 16.86 8.95
N LEU A 35 -4.32 15.90 8.95
CA LEU A 35 -3.53 15.51 7.78
C LEU A 35 -4.43 15.02 6.64
N LEU A 36 -5.33 14.08 6.91
CA LEU A 36 -6.25 13.55 5.87
C LEU A 36 -7.11 14.66 5.28
N ARG A 37 -7.67 15.52 6.14
CA ARG A 37 -8.49 16.65 5.69
C ARG A 37 -7.68 17.62 4.83
N GLU A 38 -6.51 18.02 5.28
CA GLU A 38 -5.71 19.01 4.56
C GLU A 38 -5.18 18.48 3.21
N LEU A 39 -4.82 17.21 3.13
CA LEU A 39 -4.45 16.58 1.85
C LEU A 39 -5.63 16.54 0.86
N GLY A 40 -6.84 16.30 1.36
CA GLY A 40 -8.05 16.30 0.52
C GLY A 40 -8.50 17.70 0.08
N GLU A 41 -8.34 18.73 0.94
CA GLU A 41 -8.77 20.09 0.65
C GLU A 41 -7.72 20.91 -0.11
N LYS A 42 -6.44 20.76 0.24
CA LYS A 42 -5.33 21.59 -0.26
C LYS A 42 -4.31 20.83 -1.08
N GLY A 43 -4.45 19.52 -1.19
CA GLY A 43 -3.60 18.70 -2.06
C GLY A 43 -3.76 19.14 -3.51
N THR A 44 -2.78 18.81 -4.34
CA THR A 44 -2.81 19.10 -5.77
C THR A 44 -2.76 17.83 -6.59
N GLY A 45 -3.47 17.81 -7.73
CA GLY A 45 -3.47 16.69 -8.65
C GLY A 45 -3.90 15.39 -7.98
N ARG A 46 -3.15 14.32 -8.19
CA ARG A 46 -3.46 12.98 -7.73
C ARG A 46 -3.60 12.85 -6.20
N ILE A 47 -2.89 13.68 -5.43
CA ILE A 47 -3.01 13.68 -3.97
C ILE A 47 -4.41 14.13 -3.55
N GLN A 48 -4.90 15.22 -4.12
CA GLN A 48 -6.24 15.71 -3.84
C GLN A 48 -7.31 14.68 -4.22
N GLU A 49 -7.18 14.04 -5.38
CA GLU A 49 -8.10 12.99 -5.83
C GLU A 49 -8.16 11.82 -4.84
N ILE A 50 -7.00 11.32 -4.39
CA ILE A 50 -6.90 10.18 -3.46
C ILE A 50 -7.50 10.52 -2.09
N TYR A 51 -7.23 11.73 -1.58
CA TYR A 51 -7.63 12.12 -0.22
C TYR A 51 -8.92 12.92 -0.16
N SER A 52 -9.59 13.17 -1.28
CA SER A 52 -10.88 13.87 -1.31
C SER A 52 -11.92 13.14 -0.45
N GLY A 53 -12.39 13.80 0.60
CA GLY A 53 -13.34 13.22 1.55
C GLY A 53 -12.77 12.13 2.45
N ALA A 54 -11.47 11.91 2.47
CA ALA A 54 -10.83 10.90 3.31
C ALA A 54 -11.08 11.16 4.79
N ARG A 55 -11.44 10.09 5.51
CA ARG A 55 -11.66 10.10 6.96
C ARG A 55 -11.01 8.88 7.60
N SER A 56 -10.57 9.03 8.84
CA SER A 56 -10.05 7.91 9.60
C SER A 56 -11.18 7.05 10.14
N ASN A 57 -11.10 5.75 9.90
CA ASN A 57 -11.96 4.75 10.56
C ASN A 57 -11.34 4.20 11.85
N ILE A 58 -10.17 4.70 12.24
CA ILE A 58 -9.45 4.25 13.43
C ILE A 58 -9.90 5.13 14.60
N GLU A 59 -10.79 4.61 15.42
CA GLU A 59 -11.36 5.35 16.55
C GLU A 59 -10.39 5.44 17.74
N GLN A 60 -9.67 4.35 18.02
CA GLN A 60 -8.78 4.25 19.17
C GLN A 60 -7.37 4.75 18.83
N PRO A 61 -6.85 5.78 19.54
CA PRO A 61 -5.50 6.30 19.28
C PRO A 61 -4.39 5.25 19.46
N ALA A 62 -4.58 4.31 20.38
CA ALA A 62 -3.64 3.21 20.62
C ALA A 62 -3.49 2.30 19.39
N ASN A 63 -4.58 2.02 18.69
CA ASN A 63 -4.56 1.22 17.46
C ASN A 63 -3.83 1.97 16.33
N LEU A 64 -4.08 3.27 16.21
CA LEU A 64 -3.36 4.11 15.24
C LEU A 64 -1.86 4.12 15.54
N LYS A 65 -1.47 4.30 16.81
CA LYS A 65 -0.06 4.26 17.22
C LYS A 65 0.59 2.93 16.89
N LYS A 66 -0.08 1.83 17.21
CA LYS A 66 0.42 0.48 16.90
C LYS A 66 0.66 0.27 15.40
N ILE A 67 -0.26 0.74 14.54
CA ILE A 67 -0.10 0.67 13.08
C ILE A 67 1.11 1.49 12.65
N ILE A 68 1.24 2.74 13.11
CA ILE A 68 2.36 3.61 12.76
C ILE A 68 3.69 3.02 13.21
N THR A 69 3.76 2.49 14.43
CA THR A 69 4.97 1.84 14.95
C THR A 69 5.33 0.62 14.09
N ASN A 70 4.36 -0.26 13.80
CA ASN A 70 4.62 -1.44 12.97
C ASN A 70 5.11 -1.06 11.56
N ILE A 71 4.54 0.00 10.96
CA ILE A 71 4.99 0.50 9.66
C ILE A 71 6.40 1.09 9.75
N ASN A 72 6.70 1.82 10.84
CA ASN A 72 8.02 2.43 11.03
C ASN A 72 9.13 1.41 11.27
N ASP A 73 8.78 0.28 11.91
CA ASP A 73 9.71 -0.80 12.25
C ASP A 73 9.93 -1.77 11.08
N LEU A 74 9.17 -1.64 9.99
CA LEU A 74 9.38 -2.44 8.78
C LEU A 74 10.70 -2.06 8.09
N ASP A 75 11.47 -3.06 7.74
CA ASP A 75 12.61 -2.91 6.84
C ASP A 75 12.12 -2.74 5.39
N TRP A 76 11.87 -1.48 5.03
CA TRP A 76 11.38 -1.12 3.70
C TRP A 76 12.37 -1.41 2.58
N TYR A 77 13.66 -1.53 2.89
CA TYR A 77 14.69 -1.85 1.92
C TYR A 77 14.58 -3.32 1.49
N SER A 78 14.57 -4.23 2.44
CA SER A 78 14.37 -5.66 2.15
C SER A 78 12.99 -5.94 1.55
N ALA A 79 11.94 -5.26 2.03
CA ALA A 79 10.59 -5.38 1.47
C ALA A 79 10.51 -4.91 0.00
N LYS A 80 11.35 -3.98 -0.41
CA LYS A 80 11.43 -3.54 -1.81
C LYS A 80 12.16 -4.55 -2.70
N GLU A 81 13.21 -5.19 -2.20
CA GLU A 81 13.95 -6.24 -2.93
C GLU A 81 13.12 -7.53 -3.06
N GLU A 82 12.38 -7.92 -2.02
CA GLU A 82 11.51 -9.09 -2.02
C GLU A 82 10.16 -8.86 -2.75
N GLY A 83 9.89 -7.64 -3.11
CA GLY A 83 8.64 -7.18 -3.73
C GLY A 83 7.52 -6.97 -2.71
N LEU A 84 6.99 -5.75 -2.65
CA LEU A 84 5.79 -5.39 -1.85
C LEU A 84 4.58 -6.30 -2.17
N GLY A 85 4.59 -6.96 -3.34
CA GLY A 85 3.61 -7.96 -3.74
C GLY A 85 3.57 -9.14 -2.78
N ASN A 86 4.72 -9.71 -2.41
CA ASN A 86 4.79 -10.87 -1.51
C ASN A 86 4.25 -10.54 -0.11
N LEU A 87 4.55 -9.35 0.40
CA LEU A 87 4.00 -8.86 1.68
C LEU A 87 2.47 -8.70 1.62
N TYR A 88 1.97 -8.14 0.53
CA TYR A 88 0.54 -7.94 0.33
C TYR A 88 -0.20 -9.27 0.16
N GLU A 89 0.34 -10.19 -0.62
CA GLU A 89 -0.18 -11.55 -0.79
C GLU A 89 -0.23 -12.30 0.54
N GLY A 90 0.84 -12.25 1.34
CA GLY A 90 0.87 -12.87 2.66
C GLY A 90 -0.16 -12.29 3.65
N LEU A 91 -0.42 -10.97 3.59
CA LEU A 91 -1.47 -10.32 4.37
C LEU A 91 -2.86 -10.77 3.94
N LEU A 92 -3.09 -10.89 2.64
CA LEU A 92 -4.37 -11.33 2.08
C LEU A 92 -4.63 -12.80 2.38
N GLU A 93 -3.62 -13.67 2.26
CA GLU A 93 -3.71 -15.09 2.61
C GLU A 93 -4.03 -15.27 4.10
N LYS A 94 -3.37 -14.52 4.98
CA LYS A 94 -3.64 -14.53 6.42
C LYS A 94 -5.07 -14.09 6.73
N ASN A 95 -5.54 -13.01 6.10
CA ASN A 95 -6.91 -12.54 6.25
C ASN A 95 -7.97 -13.50 5.69
N ALA A 96 -7.67 -14.19 4.58
CA ALA A 96 -8.54 -15.19 3.99
C ALA A 96 -8.68 -16.41 4.91
N ASN A 97 -7.62 -16.83 5.58
CA ASN A 97 -7.62 -17.94 6.53
C ASN A 97 -8.32 -17.58 7.85
N GLU A 98 -8.25 -16.33 8.30
CA GLU A 98 -8.93 -15.86 9.51
C GLU A 98 -10.45 -15.67 9.32
N LYS A 99 -10.89 -15.32 8.12
CA LYS A 99 -12.30 -15.20 7.76
C LYS A 99 -12.78 -16.49 7.11
N LYS A 100 -13.23 -17.45 7.91
CA LYS A 100 -13.91 -18.70 7.46
C LYS A 100 -15.24 -18.48 6.70
N SER A 101 -15.54 -17.27 6.25
CA SER A 101 -16.77 -16.97 5.52
C SER A 101 -16.50 -16.17 4.26
N GLY A 102 -16.50 -16.88 3.14
CA GLY A 102 -17.04 -16.42 1.88
C GLY A 102 -16.41 -15.20 1.24
N ALA A 103 -15.67 -15.45 0.33
CA ALA A 103 -15.38 -14.96 -1.01
C ALA A 103 -14.00 -15.50 -1.35
N GLY A 104 -13.99 -16.66 -1.98
CA GLY A 104 -12.76 -17.31 -2.43
C GLY A 104 -12.05 -16.42 -3.47
N GLN A 105 -11.33 -15.43 -2.99
CA GLN A 105 -10.25 -14.85 -3.79
C GLN A 105 -9.12 -15.87 -3.75
N TYR A 106 -9.07 -16.70 -4.78
CA TYR A 106 -7.96 -17.61 -4.99
C TYR A 106 -6.78 -16.79 -5.50
N PHE A 107 -5.71 -16.75 -4.71
CA PHE A 107 -4.45 -16.18 -5.17
C PHE A 107 -3.72 -17.22 -6.01
N THR A 108 -3.30 -16.80 -7.20
CA THR A 108 -2.39 -17.63 -8.00
C THR A 108 -1.02 -17.56 -7.35
N PRO A 109 -0.40 -18.71 -6.99
CA PRO A 109 0.93 -18.71 -6.39
C PRO A 109 1.94 -17.97 -7.26
N ARG A 110 2.79 -17.14 -6.66
CA ARG A 110 3.76 -16.30 -7.38
C ARG A 110 4.66 -17.13 -8.28
N VAL A 111 5.16 -18.26 -7.79
CA VAL A 111 6.00 -19.19 -8.58
C VAL A 111 5.31 -19.64 -9.87
N LEU A 112 3.98 -19.86 -9.82
CA LEU A 112 3.22 -20.23 -11.00
C LEU A 112 3.09 -19.07 -11.99
N ILE A 113 2.88 -17.84 -11.47
CA ILE A 113 2.83 -16.63 -12.29
C ILE A 113 4.15 -16.45 -13.02
N ASP A 114 5.26 -16.54 -12.29
CA ASP A 114 6.61 -16.33 -12.84
C ASP A 114 6.93 -17.35 -13.93
N ILE A 115 6.69 -18.66 -13.65
CA ILE A 115 6.90 -19.72 -14.64
C ILE A 115 6.02 -19.52 -15.89
N MET A 116 4.76 -19.17 -15.73
CA MET A 116 3.85 -18.95 -16.86
C MET A 116 4.28 -17.73 -17.68
N THR A 117 4.70 -16.67 -17.01
CA THR A 117 5.19 -15.45 -17.70
C THR A 117 6.49 -15.73 -18.45
N GLU A 118 7.41 -16.47 -17.87
CA GLU A 118 8.65 -16.88 -18.51
C GLU A 118 8.39 -17.76 -19.75
N LEU A 119 7.43 -18.68 -19.67
CA LEU A 119 7.06 -19.54 -20.82
C LEU A 119 6.41 -18.75 -21.95
N ILE A 120 5.60 -17.75 -21.64
CA ILE A 120 4.96 -16.88 -22.64
C ILE A 120 5.97 -15.89 -23.21
N ALA A 121 6.94 -15.45 -22.41
CA ALA A 121 8.00 -14.52 -22.75
C ALA A 121 7.52 -13.27 -23.49
N PRO A 122 6.61 -12.46 -22.90
CA PRO A 122 6.10 -11.26 -23.56
C PRO A 122 7.24 -10.31 -23.91
N GLN A 123 7.15 -9.70 -25.09
CA GLN A 123 8.19 -8.80 -25.60
C GLN A 123 7.78 -7.33 -25.42
N PRO A 124 8.74 -6.41 -25.21
CA PRO A 124 8.46 -4.98 -25.17
C PRO A 124 7.68 -4.51 -26.39
N GLY A 125 6.56 -3.83 -26.15
CA GLY A 125 5.66 -3.33 -27.19
C GLY A 125 4.51 -4.27 -27.57
N GLU A 126 4.47 -5.49 -27.05
CA GLU A 126 3.31 -6.38 -27.19
C GLU A 126 2.15 -5.91 -26.32
N ARG A 127 0.93 -6.23 -26.75
CA ARG A 127 -0.27 -5.95 -25.98
C ARG A 127 -0.63 -7.15 -25.10
N CYS A 128 -0.55 -6.95 -23.81
CA CYS A 128 -1.00 -7.92 -22.84
C CYS A 128 -2.42 -7.57 -22.35
N ASN A 129 -3.27 -8.58 -22.17
CA ASN A 129 -4.61 -8.43 -21.63
C ASN A 129 -4.91 -9.57 -20.66
N ASP A 130 -5.27 -9.21 -19.45
CA ASP A 130 -5.75 -10.14 -18.44
C ASP A 130 -7.19 -9.76 -18.04
N PRO A 131 -8.21 -10.46 -18.59
CA PRO A 131 -9.61 -10.13 -18.33
C PRO A 131 -10.06 -10.47 -16.89
N ALA A 132 -9.26 -11.18 -16.13
CA ALA A 132 -9.52 -11.59 -14.74
C ALA A 132 -8.34 -11.24 -13.83
N CYS A 133 -7.74 -10.11 -14.01
CA CYS A 133 -6.43 -9.70 -13.50
C CYS A 133 -6.23 -9.80 -11.98
N GLY A 134 -7.31 -9.90 -11.19
CA GLY A 134 -7.21 -10.01 -9.74
C GLY A 134 -6.30 -8.95 -9.12
N THR A 135 -5.19 -9.37 -8.53
CA THR A 135 -4.15 -8.48 -7.97
C THR A 135 -3.14 -7.98 -9.00
N PHE A 136 -3.38 -8.21 -10.28
CA PHE A 136 -2.50 -7.81 -11.38
C PHE A 136 -1.14 -8.54 -11.42
N GLY A 137 -1.05 -9.72 -10.80
CA GLY A 137 0.19 -10.47 -10.64
C GLY A 137 0.87 -10.82 -11.97
N PHE A 138 0.12 -11.32 -12.96
CA PHE A 138 0.66 -11.64 -14.29
C PHE A 138 1.17 -10.42 -15.03
N MET A 139 0.46 -9.30 -14.94
CA MET A 139 0.88 -8.06 -15.62
C MET A 139 2.13 -7.45 -15.00
N ILE A 140 2.27 -7.56 -13.67
CA ILE A 140 3.48 -7.12 -12.96
C ILE A 140 4.67 -8.00 -13.34
N ALA A 141 4.48 -9.31 -13.42
CA ALA A 141 5.54 -10.24 -13.82
C ALA A 141 5.94 -10.06 -15.30
N ALA A 142 4.99 -9.66 -16.16
CA ALA A 142 5.27 -9.41 -17.56
C ALA A 142 6.02 -8.08 -17.83
N ASP A 143 6.00 -7.14 -16.87
CA ASP A 143 6.67 -5.84 -16.94
C ASP A 143 8.08 -5.86 -16.32
N ALA A 144 8.44 -6.93 -15.62
CA ALA A 144 9.70 -7.07 -14.87
C ALA A 144 10.83 -7.57 -15.78
#